data_1393931b7b9e2d67596969cb5a130676
#
_entry.id   1393931b7b9e2d67596969cb5a130676
#
_cell.length_a   1.000
_cell.length_b   1.000
_cell.length_c   1.000
_cell.angle_alpha   90.00
_cell.angle_beta   90.00
_cell.angle_gamma   90.00
#
_symmetry.space_group_name_H-M   'P 1'
#
loop_
_entity.id
_entity.type
_entity.pdbx_description
1 polymer ?
#
loop_
_entity_poly.entity_id
_entity_poly.type
_entity_poly.pdbx_seq_one_letter_code
_entity_poly.pdbx_strand_id
1 'polypeptide(L)'
;MSIPSQSFEQYTVAFYNVENLFDAIKDSHVLDEDFTEFGQKKWTENRYQKKLTKISDAISKIGFELTGKLPAIVGLAEVENKKVLHDLITQPKLAQSNYDFIHYNSPDERGIDVALLYDTRVFKPSHSEPLVVYLENEEGVRDTTRDILYVEGVLAGTPVHIYVNHWPSRRDGAETTDAKRVEVASQLIQHLEKKDPNSNRTDPYLEIQEAHHVIIMGDFNDDPENNSIKEGILPKGFDNITAPLKKFHRGTLNHQFKWNLFDQIMISESLHNDIYDCLYFHKADIFDDIMLRQWKGKYRGQPARTFMGRNYKGGYSDHFPVFALFRRN
;
A
#
# COMPACT_ATOMS: atom_id res chain seq x y z
N MET A 1 44.06 8.74 -9.99
CA MET A 1 42.95 8.05 -10.71
C MET A 1 41.71 8.19 -9.85
N SER A 2 40.76 9.01 -10.26
CA SER A 2 39.46 9.11 -9.58
C SER A 2 38.68 7.84 -9.90
N ILE A 3 38.29 7.11 -8.85
CA ILE A 3 37.34 5.99 -8.97
C ILE A 3 36.08 6.56 -9.61
N PRO A 4 35.56 6.02 -10.72
CA PRO A 4 34.30 6.47 -11.27
C PRO A 4 33.24 6.31 -10.18
N SER A 5 32.48 7.37 -9.87
CA SER A 5 31.32 7.26 -9.00
C SER A 5 30.36 6.25 -9.63
N GLN A 6 30.18 5.12 -8.99
CA GLN A 6 29.20 4.12 -9.41
C GLN A 6 27.84 4.83 -9.45
N SER A 7 27.27 4.97 -10.63
CA SER A 7 25.94 5.56 -10.81
C SER A 7 24.89 4.48 -10.55
N PHE A 8 24.33 4.46 -9.35
CA PHE A 8 23.23 3.56 -9.03
C PHE A 8 21.93 4.07 -9.65
N GLU A 9 21.20 3.18 -10.29
CA GLU A 9 19.81 3.47 -10.60
C GLU A 9 18.94 3.31 -9.35
N GLN A 10 18.01 4.25 -9.14
CA GLN A 10 17.15 4.26 -7.97
C GLN A 10 15.69 4.19 -8.39
N TYR A 11 14.92 3.40 -7.65
CA TYR A 11 13.51 3.14 -7.88
C TYR A 11 12.73 3.29 -6.58
N THR A 12 11.61 4.01 -6.63
CA THR A 12 10.71 4.16 -5.49
C THR A 12 9.60 3.13 -5.59
N VAL A 13 9.39 2.39 -4.50
CA VAL A 13 8.21 1.55 -4.26
C VAL A 13 7.45 2.20 -3.12
N ALA A 14 6.16 2.47 -3.29
CA ALA A 14 5.34 3.20 -2.32
C ALA A 14 4.03 2.49 -2.02
N PHE A 15 3.44 2.80 -0.87
CA PHE A 15 2.07 2.45 -0.53
C PHE A 15 1.32 3.70 -0.04
N TYR A 16 0.05 3.83 -0.43
CA TYR A 16 -0.80 4.94 -0.02
C TYR A 16 -2.26 4.51 0.14
N ASN A 17 -2.80 4.58 1.37
CA ASN A 17 -4.24 4.57 1.59
C ASN A 17 -4.79 5.94 1.20
N VAL A 18 -5.65 5.98 0.17
CA VAL A 18 -6.13 7.24 -0.43
C VAL A 18 -7.43 7.77 0.20
N GLU A 19 -7.89 7.18 1.30
CA GLU A 19 -9.12 7.57 2.01
C GLU A 19 -10.34 7.64 1.08
N ASN A 20 -10.97 6.51 0.82
CA ASN A 20 -12.27 6.40 0.11
C ASN A 20 -12.29 7.13 -1.24
N LEU A 21 -11.50 6.65 -2.20
CA LEU A 21 -11.52 7.15 -3.59
C LEU A 21 -12.69 6.51 -4.34
N PHE A 22 -13.89 7.06 -4.13
CA PHE A 22 -15.10 6.73 -4.88
C PHE A 22 -15.29 7.66 -6.06
N ASP A 23 -15.90 7.17 -7.13
CA ASP A 23 -16.52 8.08 -8.10
C ASP A 23 -17.85 8.65 -7.53
N ALA A 24 -18.59 9.41 -8.30
CA ALA A 24 -19.85 10.02 -7.83
C ALA A 24 -21.09 9.23 -8.26
N ILE A 25 -20.92 8.00 -8.75
CA ILE A 25 -21.97 7.16 -9.30
C ILE A 25 -22.27 6.05 -8.29
N LYS A 26 -23.56 5.86 -7.97
CA LYS A 26 -23.99 4.76 -7.09
C LYS A 26 -23.76 3.39 -7.76
N ASP A 27 -23.03 2.50 -7.08
CA ASP A 27 -23.01 1.08 -7.41
C ASP A 27 -24.13 0.35 -6.64
N SER A 28 -24.93 -0.41 -7.36
CA SER A 28 -26.05 -1.15 -6.78
C SER A 28 -25.64 -2.37 -5.93
N HIS A 29 -24.38 -2.77 -6.00
CA HIS A 29 -23.86 -3.99 -5.36
C HIS A 29 -23.13 -3.76 -4.04
N VAL A 30 -22.87 -2.48 -3.69
CA VAL A 30 -22.08 -2.09 -2.51
C VAL A 30 -22.74 -0.96 -1.72
N LEU A 31 -22.27 -0.75 -0.48
CA LEU A 31 -22.78 0.27 0.44
C LEU A 31 -22.02 1.60 0.26
N ASP A 32 -22.16 2.20 -0.91
CA ASP A 32 -21.50 3.47 -1.28
C ASP A 32 -22.44 4.70 -1.26
N GLU A 33 -23.69 4.54 -0.80
CA GLU A 33 -24.72 5.59 -0.80
C GLU A 33 -24.23 6.92 -0.25
N ASP A 34 -23.37 6.87 0.77
CA ASP A 34 -22.80 8.06 1.37
C ASP A 34 -21.96 8.89 0.38
N PHE A 35 -21.33 8.23 -0.60
CA PHE A 35 -20.42 8.82 -1.59
C PHE A 35 -21.12 9.12 -2.92
N THR A 36 -22.35 9.57 -2.86
CA THR A 36 -23.11 10.09 -4.00
C THR A 36 -23.45 11.57 -3.81
N GLU A 37 -23.93 12.24 -4.86
CA GLU A 37 -24.32 13.65 -4.82
C GLU A 37 -25.40 13.92 -3.75
N PHE A 38 -26.33 12.97 -3.56
CA PHE A 38 -27.44 13.08 -2.61
C PHE A 38 -27.16 12.35 -1.29
N GLY A 39 -26.05 11.62 -1.20
CA GLY A 39 -25.63 10.91 0.00
C GLY A 39 -25.17 11.83 1.14
N GLN A 40 -24.91 11.24 2.31
CA GLN A 40 -24.50 12.00 3.50
C GLN A 40 -23.23 12.82 3.31
N LYS A 41 -22.30 12.34 2.46
CA LYS A 41 -21.04 13.01 2.12
C LYS A 41 -21.24 14.09 1.06
N LYS A 42 -22.40 14.12 0.37
CA LYS A 42 -22.66 15.01 -0.78
C LYS A 42 -21.47 14.97 -1.77
N TRP A 43 -21.12 13.75 -2.17
CA TRP A 43 -19.95 13.47 -2.99
C TRP A 43 -20.28 13.77 -4.45
N THR A 44 -19.98 15.00 -4.88
CA THR A 44 -20.23 15.48 -6.24
C THR A 44 -19.04 15.21 -7.16
N GLU A 45 -19.28 15.21 -8.47
CA GLU A 45 -18.24 15.10 -9.49
C GLU A 45 -17.08 16.11 -9.25
N ASN A 46 -17.39 17.36 -8.88
CA ASN A 46 -16.37 18.36 -8.58
C ASN A 46 -15.49 17.98 -7.37
N ARG A 47 -16.06 17.34 -6.34
CA ARG A 47 -15.27 16.83 -5.19
C ARG A 47 -14.41 15.66 -5.58
N TYR A 48 -14.94 14.75 -6.40
CA TYR A 48 -14.20 13.63 -6.96
C TYR A 48 -13.00 14.11 -7.78
N GLN A 49 -13.20 15.01 -8.74
CA GLN A 49 -12.11 15.55 -9.56
C GLN A 49 -11.04 16.28 -8.72
N LYS A 50 -11.44 17.01 -7.68
CA LYS A 50 -10.50 17.61 -6.73
C LYS A 50 -9.70 16.57 -5.94
N LYS A 51 -10.33 15.46 -5.58
CA LYS A 51 -9.68 14.35 -4.90
C LYS A 51 -8.65 13.68 -5.81
N LEU A 52 -9.01 13.35 -7.03
CA LEU A 52 -8.09 12.81 -8.05
C LEU A 52 -6.87 13.70 -8.26
N THR A 53 -7.09 15.02 -8.43
CA THR A 53 -6.01 15.99 -8.59
C THR A 53 -5.06 16.00 -7.40
N LYS A 54 -5.58 15.90 -6.17
CA LYS A 54 -4.75 15.84 -4.97
C LYS A 54 -3.98 14.55 -4.84
N ILE A 55 -4.63 13.41 -5.06
CA ILE A 55 -3.95 12.12 -4.98
C ILE A 55 -2.86 12.01 -6.05
N SER A 56 -3.13 12.46 -7.29
CA SER A 56 -2.11 12.47 -8.34
C SER A 56 -0.93 13.40 -8.01
N ASP A 57 -1.20 14.59 -7.41
CA ASP A 57 -0.13 15.49 -6.94
C ASP A 57 0.70 14.84 -5.82
N ALA A 58 0.08 14.16 -4.86
CA ALA A 58 0.79 13.43 -3.81
C ALA A 58 1.68 12.33 -4.41
N ILE A 59 1.10 11.43 -5.23
CA ILE A 59 1.84 10.33 -5.85
C ILE A 59 3.04 10.85 -6.65
N SER A 60 2.86 11.94 -7.40
CA SER A 60 3.94 12.51 -8.23
C SER A 60 5.16 13.01 -7.45
N LYS A 61 5.02 13.18 -6.12
CA LYS A 61 6.08 13.70 -5.26
C LYS A 61 6.71 12.66 -4.33
N ILE A 62 6.09 11.47 -4.18
CA ILE A 62 6.65 10.42 -3.33
C ILE A 62 8.03 10.01 -3.84
N GLY A 63 9.07 10.27 -3.05
CA GLY A 63 10.46 9.93 -3.39
C GLY A 63 11.08 10.76 -4.53
N PHE A 64 10.33 11.69 -5.15
CA PHE A 64 10.80 12.44 -6.31
C PHE A 64 12.03 13.29 -6.02
N GLU A 65 12.11 13.94 -4.86
CA GLU A 65 13.29 14.75 -4.48
C GLU A 65 14.58 13.90 -4.36
N LEU A 66 14.43 12.60 -4.14
CA LEU A 66 15.57 11.68 -3.96
C LEU A 66 15.98 11.01 -5.27
N THR A 67 15.05 10.77 -6.17
CA THR A 67 15.28 9.98 -7.39
C THR A 67 15.18 10.79 -8.69
N GLY A 68 14.50 11.96 -8.65
CA GLY A 68 14.12 12.72 -9.85
C GLY A 68 13.09 12.00 -10.73
N LYS A 69 12.50 10.90 -10.25
CA LYS A 69 11.57 10.06 -11.00
C LYS A 69 10.28 9.84 -10.20
N LEU A 70 9.19 9.60 -10.89
CA LEU A 70 7.95 9.10 -10.28
C LEU A 70 8.18 7.71 -9.67
N PRO A 71 7.39 7.28 -8.67
CA PRO A 71 7.48 5.93 -8.14
C PRO A 71 7.37 4.87 -9.23
N ALA A 72 8.22 3.85 -9.17
CA ALA A 72 8.13 2.71 -10.10
C ALA A 72 6.86 1.87 -9.83
N ILE A 73 6.48 1.79 -8.55
CA ILE A 73 5.31 1.05 -8.07
C ILE A 73 4.64 1.85 -6.95
N VAL A 74 3.29 1.87 -6.96
CA VAL A 74 2.46 2.40 -5.87
C VAL A 74 1.33 1.41 -5.56
N GLY A 75 1.39 0.76 -4.40
CA GLY A 75 0.23 0.08 -3.83
C GLY A 75 -0.78 1.12 -3.34
N LEU A 76 -2.03 0.91 -3.64
CA LEU A 76 -3.14 1.76 -3.19
C LEU A 76 -4.13 0.96 -2.36
N ALA A 77 -4.75 1.59 -1.38
CA ALA A 77 -5.92 1.08 -0.67
C ALA A 77 -7.04 2.12 -0.66
N GLU A 78 -8.27 1.64 -0.49
CA GLU A 78 -9.51 2.42 -0.51
C GLU A 78 -9.81 3.02 -1.89
N VAL A 79 -9.58 2.26 -2.94
CA VAL A 79 -10.03 2.56 -4.31
C VAL A 79 -11.29 1.76 -4.64
N GLU A 80 -12.24 2.38 -5.32
CA GLU A 80 -13.53 1.76 -5.59
C GLU A 80 -13.47 0.80 -6.78
N ASN A 81 -12.95 1.24 -7.91
CA ASN A 81 -13.07 0.50 -9.17
C ASN A 81 -11.98 0.89 -10.20
N LYS A 82 -11.98 0.19 -11.35
CA LYS A 82 -11.05 0.48 -12.45
C LYS A 82 -11.22 1.87 -13.04
N LYS A 83 -12.44 2.44 -12.99
CA LYS A 83 -12.69 3.80 -13.49
C LYS A 83 -11.93 4.83 -12.68
N VAL A 84 -11.98 4.77 -11.34
CA VAL A 84 -11.26 5.74 -10.50
C VAL A 84 -9.74 5.65 -10.68
N LEU A 85 -9.21 4.46 -10.96
CA LEU A 85 -7.79 4.24 -11.24
C LEU A 85 -7.40 4.82 -12.60
N HIS A 86 -8.21 4.59 -13.64
CA HIS A 86 -8.00 5.19 -14.95
C HIS A 86 -8.05 6.73 -14.88
N ASP A 87 -9.06 7.27 -14.20
CA ASP A 87 -9.21 8.71 -14.02
C ASP A 87 -8.03 9.30 -13.21
N LEU A 88 -7.45 8.53 -12.29
CA LEU A 88 -6.27 8.94 -11.50
C LEU A 88 -5.01 9.01 -12.36
N ILE A 89 -4.68 7.96 -13.12
CA ILE A 89 -3.46 7.95 -13.95
C ILE A 89 -3.52 8.94 -15.11
N THR A 90 -4.72 9.36 -15.53
CA THR A 90 -4.92 10.38 -16.57
C THR A 90 -4.89 11.84 -16.04
N GLN A 91 -4.77 12.04 -14.72
CA GLN A 91 -4.59 13.38 -14.16
C GLN A 91 -3.28 14.02 -14.67
N PRO A 92 -3.23 15.35 -14.87
CA PRO A 92 -2.09 16.04 -15.49
C PRO A 92 -0.71 15.73 -14.89
N LYS A 93 -0.65 15.42 -13.58
CA LYS A 93 0.60 15.08 -12.89
C LYS A 93 1.12 13.69 -13.22
N LEU A 94 0.24 12.78 -13.65
CA LEU A 94 0.56 11.39 -13.97
C LEU A 94 0.37 11.04 -15.45
N ALA A 95 -0.40 11.84 -16.20
CA ALA A 95 -0.78 11.54 -17.59
C ALA A 95 0.41 11.36 -18.55
N GLN A 96 1.57 11.95 -18.25
CA GLN A 96 2.80 11.78 -19.04
C GLN A 96 3.69 10.64 -18.52
N SER A 97 3.29 9.99 -17.42
CA SER A 97 3.92 8.76 -16.98
C SER A 97 3.48 7.60 -17.88
N ASN A 98 4.16 6.48 -17.79
CA ASN A 98 3.72 5.26 -18.46
C ASN A 98 3.04 4.34 -17.43
N TYR A 99 2.20 4.91 -16.55
CA TYR A 99 1.48 4.13 -15.57
C TYR A 99 0.37 3.30 -16.19
N ASP A 100 0.30 2.07 -15.72
CA ASP A 100 -0.83 1.17 -15.83
C ASP A 100 -1.18 0.66 -14.44
N PHE A 101 -2.24 -0.12 -14.30
CA PHE A 101 -2.68 -0.60 -13.00
C PHE A 101 -3.22 -2.04 -13.05
N ILE A 102 -3.16 -2.70 -11.89
CA ILE A 102 -3.79 -3.99 -11.62
C ILE A 102 -4.79 -3.82 -10.49
N HIS A 103 -6.03 -4.30 -10.71
CA HIS A 103 -7.12 -4.19 -9.76
C HIS A 103 -8.13 -5.33 -9.97
N TYR A 104 -8.62 -5.86 -8.86
CA TYR A 104 -9.73 -6.81 -8.78
C TYR A 104 -10.74 -6.32 -7.76
N ASN A 105 -12.03 -6.50 -8.08
CA ASN A 105 -13.09 -6.23 -7.11
C ASN A 105 -13.05 -7.31 -6.02
N SER A 106 -13.15 -6.90 -4.77
CA SER A 106 -13.27 -7.77 -3.60
C SER A 106 -14.69 -7.79 -3.05
N PRO A 107 -15.02 -8.73 -2.16
CA PRO A 107 -16.35 -8.79 -1.57
C PRO A 107 -16.57 -7.80 -0.40
N ASP A 108 -15.77 -6.75 -0.26
CA ASP A 108 -15.95 -5.72 0.78
C ASP A 108 -17.30 -5.02 0.58
N GLU A 109 -18.11 -4.95 1.62
CA GLU A 109 -19.45 -4.40 1.57
C GLU A 109 -19.50 -2.92 1.17
N ARG A 110 -18.44 -2.16 1.44
CA ARG A 110 -18.33 -0.74 1.09
C ARG A 110 -17.89 -0.53 -0.36
N GLY A 111 -17.41 -1.59 -1.03
CA GLY A 111 -16.88 -1.51 -2.39
C GLY A 111 -15.56 -0.77 -2.48
N ILE A 112 -14.66 -1.00 -1.52
CA ILE A 112 -13.29 -0.48 -1.56
C ILE A 112 -12.29 -1.61 -1.65
N ASP A 113 -11.30 -1.42 -2.50
CA ASP A 113 -10.32 -2.44 -2.86
C ASP A 113 -8.89 -1.94 -2.67
N VAL A 114 -7.95 -2.84 -2.99
CA VAL A 114 -6.55 -2.52 -3.18
C VAL A 114 -6.21 -2.54 -4.67
N ALA A 115 -5.17 -1.79 -5.06
CA ALA A 115 -4.67 -1.77 -6.43
C ALA A 115 -3.15 -1.59 -6.45
N LEU A 116 -2.54 -1.91 -7.59
CA LEU A 116 -1.14 -1.64 -7.88
C LEU A 116 -1.05 -0.73 -9.10
N LEU A 117 -0.50 0.50 -8.94
CA LEU A 117 -0.03 1.32 -10.06
C LEU A 117 1.44 0.99 -10.33
N TYR A 118 1.85 0.97 -11.61
CA TYR A 118 3.23 0.70 -11.97
C TYR A 118 3.65 1.41 -13.25
N ASP A 119 4.91 1.83 -13.32
CA ASP A 119 5.52 2.35 -14.55
C ASP A 119 5.87 1.17 -15.47
N THR A 120 5.18 1.07 -16.60
CA THR A 120 5.34 -0.03 -17.57
C THR A 120 6.73 -0.12 -18.19
N ARG A 121 7.58 0.91 -18.05
CA ARG A 121 8.98 0.88 -18.50
C ARG A 121 9.90 0.14 -17.52
N VAL A 122 9.50 0.13 -16.23
CA VAL A 122 10.33 -0.34 -15.11
C VAL A 122 9.82 -1.65 -14.54
N PHE A 123 8.51 -1.83 -14.47
CA PHE A 123 7.88 -3.05 -13.99
C PHE A 123 7.10 -3.76 -15.10
N LYS A 124 7.31 -5.07 -15.21
CA LYS A 124 6.63 -5.95 -16.17
C LYS A 124 5.93 -7.05 -15.41
N PRO A 125 4.61 -6.91 -15.12
CA PRO A 125 3.86 -7.97 -14.49
C PRO A 125 3.79 -9.21 -15.41
N SER A 126 3.95 -10.39 -14.83
CA SER A 126 3.81 -11.69 -15.52
C SER A 126 2.57 -12.43 -15.08
N HIS A 127 2.16 -12.26 -13.81
CA HIS A 127 0.96 -12.86 -13.24
C HIS A 127 0.37 -11.95 -12.17
N SER A 128 -0.96 -12.00 -12.01
CA SER A 128 -1.66 -11.36 -10.89
C SER A 128 -2.94 -12.09 -10.54
N GLU A 129 -3.29 -12.12 -9.28
CA GLU A 129 -4.54 -12.71 -8.78
C GLU A 129 -4.98 -12.03 -7.46
N PRO A 130 -6.29 -12.03 -7.17
CA PRO A 130 -6.77 -11.70 -5.84
C PRO A 130 -6.58 -12.92 -4.93
N LEU A 131 -5.93 -12.74 -3.78
CA LEU A 131 -5.95 -13.73 -2.71
C LEU A 131 -7.22 -13.46 -1.89
N VAL A 132 -8.21 -14.32 -2.08
CA VAL A 132 -9.50 -14.21 -1.39
C VAL A 132 -9.29 -14.43 0.12
N VAL A 133 -9.58 -13.40 0.90
CA VAL A 133 -9.51 -13.46 2.36
C VAL A 133 -10.80 -14.09 2.89
N TYR A 134 -10.66 -15.19 3.63
CA TYR A 134 -11.78 -15.86 4.28
C TYR A 134 -11.77 -15.60 5.78
N LEU A 135 -12.80 -14.91 6.26
CA LEU A 135 -13.04 -14.65 7.68
C LEU A 135 -14.45 -15.11 8.06
N GLU A 136 -14.60 -15.46 9.32
CA GLU A 136 -15.90 -15.75 9.94
C GLU A 136 -16.13 -14.82 11.14
N ASN A 137 -17.37 -14.48 11.38
CA ASN A 137 -17.79 -13.81 12.59
C ASN A 137 -17.96 -14.81 13.74
N GLU A 138 -18.32 -14.34 14.95
CA GLU A 138 -18.52 -15.19 16.14
C GLU A 138 -19.61 -16.25 15.98
N GLU A 139 -20.51 -16.09 15.02
CA GLU A 139 -21.62 -17.02 14.70
C GLU A 139 -21.22 -18.05 13.61
N GLY A 140 -19.98 -18.00 13.11
CA GLY A 140 -19.50 -18.86 12.03
C GLY A 140 -20.04 -18.46 10.66
N VAL A 141 -20.57 -17.24 10.51
CA VAL A 141 -21.01 -16.70 9.24
C VAL A 141 -19.84 -15.98 8.57
N ARG A 142 -19.72 -16.14 7.25
CA ARG A 142 -18.68 -15.45 6.46
C ARG A 142 -18.74 -13.94 6.68
N ASP A 143 -17.61 -13.37 7.07
CA ASP A 143 -17.37 -11.94 7.21
C ASP A 143 -16.54 -11.47 6.01
N THR A 144 -17.13 -10.65 5.15
CA THR A 144 -16.51 -10.22 3.92
C THR A 144 -15.59 -9.03 4.15
N THR A 145 -14.44 -9.05 3.49
CA THR A 145 -13.43 -7.99 3.57
C THR A 145 -12.70 -7.87 2.23
N ARG A 146 -11.72 -6.96 2.16
CA ARG A 146 -10.87 -6.79 0.99
C ARG A 146 -9.97 -8.00 0.79
N ASP A 147 -9.84 -8.41 -0.45
CA ASP A 147 -8.85 -9.40 -0.85
C ASP A 147 -7.45 -8.78 -0.84
N ILE A 148 -6.43 -9.62 -0.72
CA ILE A 148 -5.04 -9.20 -0.92
C ILE A 148 -4.74 -9.29 -2.41
N LEU A 149 -4.14 -8.25 -2.98
CA LEU A 149 -3.67 -8.30 -4.36
C LEU A 149 -2.27 -8.89 -4.41
N TYR A 150 -2.12 -10.03 -5.08
CA TYR A 150 -0.83 -10.62 -5.41
C TYR A 150 -0.46 -10.28 -6.85
N VAL A 151 0.81 -9.88 -7.05
CA VAL A 151 1.38 -9.61 -8.38
C VAL A 151 2.80 -10.16 -8.44
N GLU A 152 3.08 -10.92 -9.47
CA GLU A 152 4.40 -11.41 -9.86
C GLU A 152 4.88 -10.66 -11.09
N GLY A 153 6.16 -10.33 -11.15
CA GLY A 153 6.73 -9.62 -12.30
C GLY A 153 8.21 -9.32 -12.15
N VAL A 154 8.72 -8.52 -13.08
CA VAL A 154 10.12 -8.10 -13.12
C VAL A 154 10.21 -6.60 -12.88
N LEU A 155 10.79 -6.19 -11.75
CA LEU A 155 11.04 -4.79 -11.39
C LEU A 155 12.51 -4.45 -11.65
N ALA A 156 12.76 -3.55 -12.59
CA ALA A 156 14.11 -3.14 -12.97
C ALA A 156 15.07 -4.32 -13.18
N GLY A 157 14.60 -5.38 -13.88
CA GLY A 157 15.38 -6.57 -14.18
C GLY A 157 15.40 -7.66 -13.09
N THR A 158 14.86 -7.39 -11.89
CA THR A 158 14.80 -8.35 -10.77
C THR A 158 13.41 -8.95 -10.68
N PRO A 159 13.24 -10.29 -10.69
CA PRO A 159 11.98 -10.94 -10.41
C PRO A 159 11.50 -10.60 -8.98
N VAL A 160 10.25 -10.20 -8.84
CA VAL A 160 9.67 -9.82 -7.54
C VAL A 160 8.24 -10.32 -7.38
N HIS A 161 7.86 -10.61 -6.15
CA HIS A 161 6.51 -10.92 -5.72
C HIS A 161 5.98 -9.77 -4.84
N ILE A 162 4.85 -9.22 -5.19
CA ILE A 162 4.29 -8.03 -4.53
C ILE A 162 2.93 -8.38 -3.96
N TYR A 163 2.72 -8.06 -2.69
CA TYR A 163 1.43 -8.20 -2.01
C TYR A 163 0.95 -6.83 -1.57
N VAL A 164 -0.24 -6.42 -2.04
CA VAL A 164 -0.88 -5.18 -1.60
C VAL A 164 -2.05 -5.52 -0.69
N ASN A 165 -2.04 -4.97 0.52
CA ASN A 165 -2.91 -5.34 1.62
C ASN A 165 -3.76 -4.16 2.09
N HIS A 166 -5.01 -4.46 2.54
CA HIS A 166 -5.79 -3.57 3.38
C HIS A 166 -6.61 -4.43 4.35
N TRP A 167 -6.09 -4.60 5.55
CA TRP A 167 -6.62 -5.53 6.54
C TRP A 167 -7.84 -4.98 7.30
N PRO A 168 -8.60 -5.86 8.02
CA PRO A 168 -9.76 -5.44 8.81
C PRO A 168 -9.45 -4.32 9.78
N SER A 169 -10.30 -3.27 9.76
CA SER A 169 -10.11 -2.08 10.58
C SER A 169 -10.40 -2.34 12.07
N ARG A 170 -9.95 -1.41 12.93
CA ARG A 170 -10.18 -1.48 14.37
C ARG A 170 -11.52 -0.85 14.82
N ARG A 171 -12.49 -0.65 13.91
CA ARG A 171 -13.76 0.05 14.23
C ARG A 171 -14.55 -0.62 15.33
N ASP A 172 -14.57 -1.95 15.33
CA ASP A 172 -15.28 -2.77 16.33
C ASP A 172 -14.45 -3.04 17.59
N GLY A 173 -13.35 -2.31 17.76
CA GLY A 173 -12.38 -2.45 18.85
C GLY A 173 -11.10 -3.16 18.38
N ALA A 174 -9.96 -2.69 18.88
CA ALA A 174 -8.65 -3.22 18.49
C ALA A 174 -8.49 -4.69 18.91
N GLU A 175 -8.95 -5.06 20.10
CA GLU A 175 -8.86 -6.42 20.65
C GLU A 175 -9.81 -7.38 19.90
N THR A 176 -11.06 -6.96 19.65
CA THR A 176 -12.07 -7.77 18.95
C THR A 176 -11.62 -8.12 17.52
N THR A 177 -10.96 -7.19 16.85
CA THR A 177 -10.52 -7.38 15.45
C THR A 177 -9.10 -7.93 15.31
N ASP A 178 -8.36 -8.12 16.42
CA ASP A 178 -6.98 -8.65 16.41
C ASP A 178 -6.93 -10.06 15.80
N ALA A 179 -7.82 -10.95 16.23
CA ALA A 179 -7.89 -12.31 15.71
C ALA A 179 -8.12 -12.36 14.20
N LYS A 180 -8.94 -11.44 13.64
CA LYS A 180 -9.18 -11.35 12.20
C LYS A 180 -7.90 -10.97 11.45
N ARG A 181 -7.11 -10.03 11.95
CA ARG A 181 -5.85 -9.63 11.31
C ARG A 181 -4.76 -10.71 11.42
N VAL A 182 -4.72 -11.44 12.55
CA VAL A 182 -3.84 -12.62 12.69
C VAL A 182 -4.21 -13.69 11.67
N GLU A 183 -5.51 -13.94 11.45
CA GLU A 183 -5.98 -14.88 10.45
C GLU A 183 -5.59 -14.46 9.03
N VAL A 184 -5.75 -13.16 8.68
CA VAL A 184 -5.33 -12.62 7.38
C VAL A 184 -3.81 -12.78 7.18
N ALA A 185 -3.00 -12.54 8.22
CA ALA A 185 -1.57 -12.78 8.19
C ALA A 185 -1.25 -14.25 7.90
N SER A 186 -1.97 -15.18 8.54
CA SER A 186 -1.81 -16.62 8.30
C SER A 186 -2.12 -17.01 6.87
N GLN A 187 -3.22 -16.50 6.29
CA GLN A 187 -3.62 -16.77 4.90
C GLN A 187 -2.60 -16.21 3.90
N LEU A 188 -2.07 -15.01 4.15
CA LEU A 188 -1.01 -14.43 3.34
C LEU A 188 0.25 -15.31 3.35
N ILE A 189 0.69 -15.77 4.52
CA ILE A 189 1.87 -16.62 4.64
C ILE A 189 1.64 -18.00 3.98
N GLN A 190 0.47 -18.60 4.14
CA GLN A 190 0.13 -19.84 3.46
C GLN A 190 0.19 -19.71 1.93
N HIS A 191 -0.23 -18.56 1.40
CA HIS A 191 -0.12 -18.29 -0.04
C HIS A 191 1.35 -18.14 -0.46
N LEU A 192 2.15 -17.40 0.29
CA LEU A 192 3.59 -17.26 0.08
C LEU A 192 4.30 -18.62 0.06
N GLU A 193 4.04 -19.47 1.06
CA GLU A 193 4.63 -20.81 1.15
C GLU A 193 4.25 -21.70 -0.06
N LYS A 194 3.03 -21.57 -0.59
CA LYS A 194 2.61 -22.28 -1.81
C LYS A 194 3.29 -21.77 -3.09
N LYS A 195 3.63 -20.47 -3.13
CA LYS A 195 4.31 -19.87 -4.28
C LYS A 195 5.83 -20.05 -4.23
N ASP A 196 6.39 -20.41 -3.08
CA ASP A 196 7.83 -20.68 -2.96
C ASP A 196 8.20 -22.06 -3.53
N PRO A 197 8.90 -22.15 -4.68
CA PRO A 197 9.33 -23.42 -5.25
C PRO A 197 10.34 -24.14 -4.36
N ASN A 198 10.94 -23.45 -3.39
CA ASN A 198 11.94 -23.99 -2.48
C ASN A 198 11.35 -24.47 -1.13
N SER A 199 10.05 -24.27 -0.90
CA SER A 199 9.38 -24.65 0.37
C SER A 199 9.58 -26.11 0.78
N ASN A 200 9.94 -27.01 -0.16
CA ASN A 200 10.20 -28.44 0.07
C ASN A 200 11.69 -28.84 -0.12
N ARG A 201 12.60 -27.89 -0.34
CA ARG A 201 14.02 -28.20 -0.57
C ARG A 201 14.80 -28.10 0.74
N THR A 202 15.54 -29.15 1.06
CA THR A 202 16.38 -29.27 2.26
C THR A 202 17.84 -28.84 2.03
N ASP A 203 18.18 -28.33 0.84
CA ASP A 203 19.55 -27.94 0.51
C ASP A 203 19.81 -26.46 0.83
N PRO A 204 20.64 -26.16 1.86
CA PRO A 204 20.96 -24.78 2.24
C PRO A 204 21.95 -24.07 1.28
N TYR A 205 22.46 -24.77 0.26
CA TYR A 205 23.44 -24.24 -0.71
C TYR A 205 22.83 -23.89 -2.08
N LEU A 206 21.51 -24.02 -2.26
CA LEU A 206 20.87 -23.54 -3.49
C LEU A 206 20.93 -22.02 -3.56
N GLU A 207 21.68 -21.60 -4.54
CA GLU A 207 22.22 -20.27 -4.72
C GLU A 207 21.16 -19.15 -4.78
N ILE A 208 21.58 -18.02 -4.34
CA ILE A 208 21.02 -16.65 -4.36
C ILE A 208 20.24 -16.28 -5.64
N GLN A 209 20.45 -16.95 -6.76
CA GLN A 209 19.72 -16.74 -8.03
C GLN A 209 18.25 -17.21 -8.00
N GLU A 210 17.86 -18.04 -7.05
CA GLU A 210 16.48 -18.50 -6.86
C GLU A 210 15.80 -17.84 -5.62
N ALA A 211 16.43 -16.82 -5.04
CA ALA A 211 15.86 -16.12 -3.88
C ALA A 211 14.58 -15.39 -4.27
N HIS A 212 13.49 -15.71 -3.59
CA HIS A 212 12.23 -14.96 -3.75
C HIS A 212 12.38 -13.55 -3.20
N HIS A 213 12.37 -12.56 -4.07
CA HIS A 213 12.31 -11.16 -3.70
C HIS A 213 10.85 -10.77 -3.48
N VAL A 214 10.45 -10.67 -2.23
CA VAL A 214 9.07 -10.39 -1.85
C VAL A 214 8.95 -9.01 -1.22
N ILE A 215 7.93 -8.26 -1.65
CA ILE A 215 7.54 -6.97 -1.08
C ILE A 215 6.09 -7.10 -0.61
N ILE A 216 5.86 -6.98 0.69
CA ILE A 216 4.53 -6.96 1.30
C ILE A 216 4.28 -5.52 1.74
N MET A 217 3.27 -4.86 1.18
CA MET A 217 2.92 -3.51 1.55
C MET A 217 1.42 -3.37 1.81
N GLY A 218 1.02 -2.41 2.63
CA GLY A 218 -0.39 -2.22 2.88
C GLY A 218 -0.70 -1.34 4.08
N ASP A 219 -2.00 -1.07 4.24
CA ASP A 219 -2.62 -0.64 5.49
C ASP A 219 -3.01 -1.92 6.27
N PHE A 220 -2.20 -2.27 7.24
CA PHE A 220 -2.40 -3.46 8.05
C PHE A 220 -3.38 -3.21 9.22
N ASN A 221 -3.83 -1.98 9.42
CA ASN A 221 -4.64 -1.58 10.57
C ASN A 221 -4.05 -2.03 11.93
N ASP A 222 -2.78 -2.41 11.93
CA ASP A 222 -1.96 -2.79 13.08
C ASP A 222 -0.61 -2.10 13.04
N ASP A 223 -0.10 -1.77 14.22
CA ASP A 223 1.25 -1.26 14.39
C ASP A 223 2.29 -2.40 14.25
N PRO A 224 3.56 -2.12 13.98
CA PRO A 224 4.61 -3.14 13.85
C PRO A 224 4.75 -4.10 15.04
N GLU A 225 4.34 -3.65 16.24
CA GLU A 225 4.43 -4.42 17.47
C GLU A 225 3.23 -5.36 17.69
N ASN A 226 2.18 -5.26 16.88
CA ASN A 226 0.99 -6.11 17.02
C ASN A 226 1.25 -7.54 16.55
N ASN A 227 0.50 -8.49 17.11
CA ASN A 227 0.73 -9.92 16.88
C ASN A 227 0.65 -10.33 15.42
N SER A 228 -0.29 -9.77 14.66
CA SER A 228 -0.44 -10.06 13.23
C SER A 228 0.82 -9.79 12.41
N ILE A 229 1.58 -8.76 12.79
CA ILE A 229 2.85 -8.39 12.13
C ILE A 229 4.01 -9.12 12.81
N LYS A 230 4.19 -8.88 14.12
CA LYS A 230 5.35 -9.33 14.89
C LYS A 230 5.46 -10.86 14.97
N GLU A 231 4.34 -11.56 15.17
CA GLU A 231 4.31 -13.00 15.31
C GLU A 231 3.83 -13.70 14.01
N GLY A 232 3.00 -13.00 13.20
CA GLY A 232 2.40 -13.57 11.98
C GLY A 232 3.33 -13.51 10.78
N ILE A 233 3.98 -12.38 10.49
CA ILE A 233 4.76 -12.18 9.27
C ILE A 233 6.27 -12.22 9.51
N LEU A 234 6.80 -11.45 10.48
CA LEU A 234 8.24 -11.25 10.61
C LEU A 234 9.03 -12.55 10.84
N PRO A 235 8.57 -13.53 11.64
CA PRO A 235 9.31 -14.78 11.85
C PRO A 235 9.44 -15.66 10.59
N LYS A 236 8.77 -15.29 9.50
CA LYS A 236 8.79 -16.00 8.22
C LYS A 236 9.86 -15.48 7.25
N GLY A 237 10.88 -14.78 7.75
CA GLY A 237 11.99 -14.28 6.93
C GLY A 237 11.74 -12.90 6.32
N PHE A 238 10.88 -12.10 6.95
CA PHE A 238 10.60 -10.72 6.52
C PHE A 238 11.14 -9.70 7.51
N ASP A 239 11.63 -8.58 6.99
CA ASP A 239 11.97 -7.39 7.76
C ASP A 239 10.97 -6.26 7.46
N ASN A 240 10.48 -5.64 8.51
CA ASN A 240 9.64 -4.46 8.41
C ASN A 240 10.50 -3.20 8.32
N ILE A 241 10.84 -2.82 7.09
CA ILE A 241 11.72 -1.68 6.81
C ILE A 241 11.14 -0.32 7.20
N THR A 242 9.82 -0.27 7.46
CA THR A 242 9.14 0.96 7.93
C THR A 242 9.00 1.02 9.45
N ALA A 243 9.11 -0.09 10.17
CA ALA A 243 8.96 -0.12 11.63
C ALA A 243 9.84 0.91 12.37
N PRO A 244 11.13 1.14 11.99
CA PRO A 244 11.98 2.14 12.63
C PRO A 244 11.50 3.59 12.48
N LEU A 245 10.56 3.85 11.57
CA LEU A 245 10.01 5.19 11.29
C LEU A 245 8.95 5.62 12.30
N LYS A 246 8.36 4.67 13.04
CA LYS A 246 7.39 4.95 14.10
C LYS A 246 8.06 5.69 15.24
N LYS A 247 7.55 6.87 15.56
CA LYS A 247 8.00 7.69 16.70
C LYS A 247 6.79 8.19 17.48
N PHE A 248 7.03 8.67 18.71
CA PHE A 248 5.97 9.25 19.52
C PHE A 248 5.18 10.35 18.79
N HIS A 249 5.85 11.13 17.94
CA HIS A 249 5.25 12.24 17.18
C HIS A 249 5.20 11.98 15.66
N ARG A 250 5.38 10.74 15.20
CA ARG A 250 5.41 10.41 13.79
C ARG A 250 4.88 9.01 13.50
N GLY A 251 4.02 8.91 12.54
CA GLY A 251 3.41 7.69 12.00
C GLY A 251 2.70 8.01 10.70
N THR A 252 1.94 7.08 10.19
CA THR A 252 1.17 7.26 8.95
C THR A 252 -0.26 7.72 9.22
N LEU A 253 -0.83 7.35 10.34
CA LEU A 253 -2.18 7.72 10.78
C LEU A 253 -2.14 8.34 12.17
N ASN A 254 -2.96 9.37 12.41
CA ASN A 254 -3.18 9.90 13.77
C ASN A 254 -4.63 9.71 14.18
N HIS A 255 -4.83 8.89 15.22
CA HIS A 255 -6.14 8.68 15.82
C HIS A 255 -6.14 9.15 17.29
N GLN A 256 -7.06 10.04 17.64
CA GLN A 256 -7.18 10.60 18.99
C GLN A 256 -5.84 11.15 19.55
N PHE A 257 -5.06 11.83 18.71
CA PHE A 257 -3.73 12.38 19.01
C PHE A 257 -2.63 11.34 19.27
N LYS A 258 -2.89 10.07 19.02
CA LYS A 258 -1.89 9.01 19.03
C LYS A 258 -1.49 8.68 17.61
N TRP A 259 -0.18 8.66 17.35
CA TRP A 259 0.37 8.23 16.07
C TRP A 259 0.46 6.71 16.00
N ASN A 260 0.00 6.17 14.89
CA ASN A 260 0.11 4.77 14.52
C ASN A 260 0.88 4.65 13.21
N LEU A 261 1.52 3.51 12.98
CA LEU A 261 2.17 3.16 11.73
C LEU A 261 1.42 1.94 11.15
N PHE A 262 0.25 2.18 10.54
CA PHE A 262 -0.58 1.13 9.96
C PHE A 262 -0.18 0.83 8.52
N ASP A 263 0.32 1.84 7.80
CA ASP A 263 0.86 1.69 6.46
C ASP A 263 2.32 1.26 6.57
N GLN A 264 2.62 0.06 6.07
CA GLN A 264 3.92 -0.56 6.26
C GLN A 264 4.42 -1.21 4.97
N ILE A 265 5.75 -1.35 4.87
CA ILE A 265 6.42 -2.12 3.82
C ILE A 265 7.34 -3.12 4.52
N MET A 266 7.15 -4.40 4.20
CA MET A 266 8.00 -5.50 4.65
C MET A 266 8.63 -6.15 3.44
N ILE A 267 9.87 -6.58 3.56
CA ILE A 267 10.62 -7.19 2.46
C ILE A 267 11.28 -8.49 2.92
N SER A 268 11.49 -9.40 1.97
CA SER A 268 12.29 -10.60 2.20
C SER A 268 13.76 -10.24 2.42
N GLU A 269 14.47 -11.10 3.17
CA GLU A 269 15.90 -10.92 3.48
C GLU A 269 16.75 -10.78 2.20
N SER A 270 16.39 -11.44 1.12
CA SER A 270 17.06 -11.38 -0.18
C SER A 270 17.17 -9.97 -0.76
N LEU A 271 16.23 -9.07 -0.43
CA LEU A 271 16.25 -7.67 -0.90
C LEU A 271 17.16 -6.75 -0.06
N HIS A 272 17.80 -7.24 1.00
CA HIS A 272 18.83 -6.49 1.73
C HIS A 272 20.23 -6.63 1.12
N ASN A 273 20.44 -7.67 0.31
CA ASN A 273 21.75 -8.00 -0.20
C ASN A 273 22.07 -7.21 -1.47
N ASP A 274 23.17 -6.46 -1.45
CA ASP A 274 23.74 -5.80 -2.63
C ASP A 274 24.42 -6.85 -3.52
N ILE A 275 23.62 -7.53 -4.31
CA ILE A 275 24.07 -8.52 -5.29
C ILE A 275 24.13 -7.83 -6.65
N TYR A 276 25.23 -8.03 -7.37
CA TYR A 276 25.43 -7.46 -8.69
C TYR A 276 24.24 -7.74 -9.62
N ASP A 277 23.74 -6.68 -10.27
CA ASP A 277 22.63 -6.69 -11.22
C ASP A 277 21.24 -7.04 -10.60
N CYS A 278 21.12 -7.07 -9.27
CA CYS A 278 19.85 -7.24 -8.55
C CYS A 278 19.40 -5.95 -7.84
N LEU A 279 18.11 -5.90 -7.62
CA LEU A 279 17.50 -4.82 -6.84
C LEU A 279 17.76 -5.04 -5.34
N TYR A 280 18.19 -4.03 -4.62
CA TYR A 280 18.37 -4.11 -3.17
C TYR A 280 17.83 -2.87 -2.44
N PHE A 281 17.37 -3.08 -1.21
CA PHE A 281 16.84 -2.02 -0.35
C PHE A 281 17.91 -1.03 0.07
N HIS A 282 17.59 0.25 -0.03
CA HIS A 282 18.48 1.32 0.39
C HIS A 282 17.94 2.11 1.58
N LYS A 283 16.69 2.56 1.52
CA LYS A 283 16.10 3.45 2.54
C LYS A 283 14.58 3.37 2.48
N ALA A 284 13.92 3.49 3.64
CA ALA A 284 12.47 3.74 3.72
C ALA A 284 12.18 5.08 4.42
N ASP A 285 11.02 5.67 4.13
CA ASP A 285 10.54 6.85 4.82
C ASP A 285 9.01 6.98 4.74
N ILE A 286 8.44 7.85 5.57
CA ILE A 286 7.05 8.30 5.49
C ILE A 286 7.05 9.59 4.66
N PHE A 287 6.23 9.65 3.62
CA PHE A 287 6.05 10.88 2.85
C PHE A 287 5.03 11.77 3.56
N ASP A 288 5.47 12.43 4.62
CA ASP A 288 4.68 13.33 5.47
C ASP A 288 4.93 14.80 5.15
N ASP A 289 5.04 15.13 3.84
CA ASP A 289 5.25 16.48 3.35
C ASP A 289 4.22 17.48 3.91
N ILE A 290 4.61 18.75 4.02
CA ILE A 290 3.77 19.83 4.55
C ILE A 290 2.45 19.99 3.79
N MET A 291 2.43 19.67 2.49
CA MET A 291 1.23 19.72 1.66
C MET A 291 0.16 18.72 2.09
N LEU A 292 0.59 17.58 2.63
CA LEU A 292 -0.30 16.50 3.10
C LEU A 292 -0.81 16.75 4.52
N ARG A 293 -0.26 17.75 5.23
CA ARG A 293 -0.58 17.97 6.64
C ARG A 293 -1.69 19.01 6.82
N GLN A 294 -2.47 18.79 7.86
CA GLN A 294 -3.32 19.81 8.40
C GLN A 294 -2.47 20.97 8.94
N TRP A 295 -2.55 22.14 8.35
CA TRP A 295 -1.61 23.22 8.62
C TRP A 295 -2.01 24.13 9.80
N LYS A 296 -3.27 24.07 10.28
CA LYS A 296 -3.77 24.90 11.40
C LYS A 296 -4.77 24.19 12.28
N GLY A 297 -5.00 24.75 13.48
CA GLY A 297 -5.97 24.27 14.47
C GLY A 297 -5.42 23.08 15.28
N LYS A 298 -6.31 22.44 16.05
CA LYS A 298 -5.91 21.39 17.00
C LYS A 298 -5.34 20.12 16.34
N TYR A 299 -5.59 19.93 15.06
CA TYR A 299 -5.10 18.77 14.27
C TYR A 299 -3.88 19.12 13.42
N ARG A 300 -3.22 20.26 13.71
CA ARG A 300 -2.02 20.68 12.97
C ARG A 300 -0.96 19.59 12.96
N GLY A 301 -0.40 19.31 11.77
CA GLY A 301 0.63 18.29 11.57
C GLY A 301 0.10 16.88 11.29
N GLN A 302 -1.18 16.62 11.55
CA GLN A 302 -1.82 15.36 11.20
C GLN A 302 -2.16 15.32 9.70
N PRO A 303 -2.41 14.13 9.10
CA PRO A 303 -2.85 14.04 7.72
C PRO A 303 -4.09 14.91 7.45
N ALA A 304 -4.07 15.59 6.30
CA ALA A 304 -5.17 16.45 5.86
C ALA A 304 -6.22 15.61 5.16
N ARG A 305 -7.15 15.05 5.94
CA ARG A 305 -8.19 14.13 5.46
C ARG A 305 -9.25 14.78 4.57
N THR A 306 -9.88 13.98 3.75
CA THR A 306 -10.98 14.40 2.86
C THR A 306 -12.21 14.79 3.66
N PHE A 307 -12.53 14.04 4.73
CA PHE A 307 -13.67 14.31 5.60
C PHE A 307 -13.30 14.29 7.09
N MET A 308 -14.05 15.06 7.88
CA MET A 308 -14.12 14.94 9.34
C MET A 308 -15.57 14.65 9.71
N GLY A 309 -15.89 13.39 9.96
CA GLY A 309 -17.25 12.92 10.06
C GLY A 309 -18.01 13.18 8.74
N ARG A 310 -19.09 13.94 8.77
CA ARG A 310 -19.87 14.34 7.57
C ARG A 310 -19.33 15.60 6.87
N ASN A 311 -18.39 16.31 7.51
CA ASN A 311 -17.92 17.61 7.02
C ASN A 311 -16.79 17.42 6.00
N TYR A 312 -17.02 17.82 4.76
CA TYR A 312 -15.99 17.86 3.72
C TYR A 312 -14.89 18.86 4.07
N LYS A 313 -13.64 18.42 4.06
CA LYS A 313 -12.44 19.22 4.28
C LYS A 313 -11.62 19.37 3.01
N GLY A 314 -11.79 18.45 2.08
CA GLY A 314 -11.11 18.46 0.78
C GLY A 314 -9.60 18.31 0.92
N GLY A 315 -9.14 17.50 1.88
CA GLY A 315 -7.75 17.14 2.05
C GLY A 315 -7.30 16.05 1.07
N TYR A 316 -6.15 15.46 1.35
CA TYR A 316 -5.54 14.41 0.54
C TYR A 316 -6.01 13.02 0.99
N SER A 317 -5.70 12.67 2.23
CA SER A 317 -6.06 11.41 2.90
C SER A 317 -5.92 11.59 4.40
N ASP A 318 -6.48 10.67 5.20
CA ASP A 318 -6.21 10.55 6.62
C ASP A 318 -4.97 9.67 6.93
N HIS A 319 -4.28 9.23 5.89
CA HIS A 319 -2.99 8.54 5.95
C HIS A 319 -1.89 9.35 5.26
N PHE A 320 -0.64 9.18 5.70
CA PHE A 320 0.55 9.54 4.94
C PHE A 320 1.07 8.32 4.18
N PRO A 321 1.52 8.49 2.92
CA PRO A 321 2.18 7.41 2.20
C PRO A 321 3.46 6.95 2.89
N VAL A 322 3.79 5.67 2.76
CA VAL A 322 5.13 5.13 3.03
C VAL A 322 5.82 4.79 1.72
N PHE A 323 7.14 4.86 1.70
CA PHE A 323 7.90 4.46 0.54
C PHE A 323 9.26 3.87 0.90
N ALA A 324 9.77 3.05 0.01
CA ALA A 324 11.11 2.50 0.04
C ALA A 324 11.85 2.85 -1.26
N LEU A 325 13.13 3.16 -1.12
CA LEU A 325 14.06 3.30 -2.23
C LEU A 325 14.84 2.01 -2.39
N PHE A 326 14.83 1.51 -3.60
CA PHE A 326 15.66 0.40 -4.01
C PHE A 326 16.73 0.88 -4.99
N ARG A 327 17.87 0.23 -4.99
CA ARG A 327 19.00 0.47 -5.90
C ARG A 327 19.27 -0.75 -6.74
N ARG A 328 19.84 -0.51 -7.91
CA ARG A 328 20.43 -1.52 -8.78
C ARG A 328 21.80 -1.02 -9.24
N ASN A 329 22.79 -1.90 -9.21
CA ASN A 329 24.16 -1.63 -9.66
C ASN A 329 24.29 -1.79 -11.17
#